data_331b3f49f80d2efed6e769d41788ebda
#
_entry.id   331b3f49f80d2efed6e769d41788ebda
#
_cell.length_a   1.000
_cell.length_b   1.000
_cell.length_c   1.000
_cell.angle_alpha   90.00
_cell.angle_beta   90.00
_cell.angle_gamma   90.00
#
_symmetry.space_group_name_H-M   'P 1'
#
loop_
_entity.id
_entity.type
_entity.pdbx_description
1 polymer ?
#
loop_
_entity_poly.entity_id
_entity_poly.type
_entity_poly.pdbx_seq_one_letter_code
_entity_poly.pdbx_strand_id
1 'polypeptide(L)'
;MDTIELDDDELLDAGEPVGDGETLYEHFRIEVDKGQVSVRIDKFLAEHQPHSSRNRIQKAADAGFIHVNGSPVKSNYKVRAGDVITLMLDRPHYDTTIEPEDIPLEVVYEDDQLMVINKPAGMVVHPGCGNFTGTLVNAIAWHLKDLESYDPNDPEVGLVHRIDKDTSGLLVIAKTPDAKTSLGKQFFNKTTHRSYNALVWGNFVEDEGRIEGNIGRDPKDRLRMEVFPPDSEIGKPAVTHYRVMERYGYVTLVECVLETGRTHQIRAHMKHIGHPLFCDERYGGCEIRRGERTASYKAYIQNCFKLCPRQVLHARTLGFVHPRTGQQMDFTSEWPEDMAALIDKWRKYIKVKE
;
A
#
# COMPACT_ATOMS: atom_id res chain seq x y z
N MET A 1 -5.00 23.53 -6.22
CA MET A 1 -5.55 22.17 -6.18
C MET A 1 -4.37 21.27 -5.90
N ASP A 2 -4.15 20.93 -4.63
CA ASP A 2 -3.05 20.10 -4.23
C ASP A 2 -3.48 18.65 -4.43
N THR A 3 -2.96 18.06 -5.49
CA THR A 3 -3.14 16.64 -5.79
C THR A 3 -2.55 15.84 -4.64
N ILE A 4 -3.33 14.92 -4.07
CA ILE A 4 -2.88 13.96 -3.08
C ILE A 4 -1.70 13.22 -3.71
N GLU A 5 -0.50 13.47 -3.20
CA GLU A 5 0.70 12.70 -3.56
C GLU A 5 0.50 11.30 -3.00
N LEU A 6 -0.03 10.38 -3.81
CA LEU A 6 0.28 8.97 -3.62
C LEU A 6 1.81 8.84 -3.68
N ASP A 7 2.37 8.12 -2.74
CA ASP A 7 3.82 7.99 -2.55
C ASP A 7 4.49 7.69 -3.88
N ASP A 8 5.45 8.52 -4.31
CA ASP A 8 6.19 8.43 -5.59
C ASP A 8 6.78 7.03 -5.84
N ASP A 9 6.98 6.23 -4.78
CA ASP A 9 7.46 4.86 -4.85
C ASP A 9 6.38 3.86 -5.31
N GLU A 10 5.09 4.16 -5.19
CA GLU A 10 3.99 3.23 -5.49
C GLU A 10 3.69 3.13 -6.99
N LEU A 11 3.90 4.20 -7.75
CA LEU A 11 3.72 4.20 -9.21
C LEU A 11 4.94 3.65 -9.97
N LEU A 12 6.11 3.57 -9.31
CA LEU A 12 7.27 2.81 -9.80
C LEU A 12 7.17 1.33 -9.41
N ASP A 13 6.21 0.95 -8.55
CA ASP A 13 6.07 -0.36 -7.94
C ASP A 13 5.08 -1.29 -8.67
N ALA A 14 4.45 -0.82 -9.70
CA ALA A 14 3.65 -1.65 -10.58
C ALA A 14 4.57 -2.48 -11.47
N GLY A 15 5.18 -3.53 -10.90
CA GLY A 15 5.81 -4.58 -11.68
C GLY A 15 7.30 -4.77 -11.46
N GLU A 16 7.66 -6.03 -11.24
CA GLU A 16 9.01 -6.52 -11.54
C GLU A 16 9.34 -6.19 -13.01
N PRO A 17 10.60 -5.88 -13.34
CA PRO A 17 11.01 -5.74 -14.73
C PRO A 17 10.78 -7.08 -15.43
N VAL A 18 9.75 -7.15 -16.24
CA VAL A 18 9.56 -8.21 -17.25
C VAL A 18 10.26 -7.75 -18.52
N GLY A 19 11.50 -7.32 -18.40
CA GLY A 19 12.33 -6.90 -19.51
C GLY A 19 13.77 -7.28 -19.24
N ASP A 20 14.48 -7.65 -20.28
CA ASP A 20 15.92 -7.87 -20.29
C ASP A 20 16.76 -6.60 -19.98
N GLY A 21 16.11 -5.50 -19.59
CA GLY A 21 16.74 -4.21 -19.28
C GLY A 21 17.21 -3.43 -20.51
N GLU A 22 17.08 -3.98 -21.73
CA GLU A 22 17.56 -3.36 -22.97
C GLU A 22 16.43 -2.81 -23.84
N THR A 23 15.17 -3.27 -23.66
CA THR A 23 14.03 -2.84 -24.49
C THR A 23 13.23 -1.75 -23.79
N LEU A 24 13.17 -0.55 -24.37
CA LEU A 24 12.30 0.54 -23.93
C LEU A 24 10.99 0.52 -24.72
N TYR A 25 9.87 0.67 -24.00
CA TYR A 25 8.53 0.71 -24.55
C TYR A 25 7.96 2.13 -24.46
N GLU A 26 7.26 2.58 -25.51
CA GLU A 26 6.62 3.88 -25.53
C GLU A 26 5.32 3.84 -24.69
N HIS A 27 5.24 4.68 -23.64
CA HIS A 27 4.10 4.78 -22.74
C HIS A 27 3.24 6.02 -23.00
N PHE A 28 3.82 7.04 -23.60
CA PHE A 28 3.15 8.28 -23.89
C PHE A 28 3.85 9.00 -25.05
N ARG A 29 3.06 9.66 -25.90
CA ARG A 29 3.53 10.48 -27.00
C ARG A 29 2.70 11.74 -27.11
N ILE A 30 3.37 12.88 -27.27
CA ILE A 30 2.72 14.16 -27.58
C ILE A 30 3.57 14.90 -28.61
N GLU A 31 2.89 15.46 -29.61
CA GLU A 31 3.49 16.42 -30.54
C GLU A 31 3.19 17.84 -30.09
N VAL A 32 4.20 18.66 -29.98
CA VAL A 32 4.12 20.02 -29.46
C VAL A 32 3.52 20.95 -30.51
N ASP A 33 2.43 21.63 -30.16
CA ASP A 33 1.72 22.56 -31.05
C ASP A 33 2.64 23.62 -31.62
N LYS A 34 2.37 24.04 -32.89
CA LYS A 34 3.13 25.07 -33.60
C LYS A 34 3.12 26.44 -32.93
N GLY A 35 2.13 26.73 -32.09
CA GLY A 35 1.99 27.95 -31.33
C GLY A 35 2.54 27.89 -29.91
N GLN A 36 3.14 26.76 -29.51
CA GLN A 36 3.64 26.57 -28.15
C GLN A 36 4.80 27.52 -27.83
N VAL A 37 4.66 28.29 -26.76
CA VAL A 37 5.76 29.10 -26.21
C VAL A 37 6.77 28.15 -25.55
N SER A 38 8.06 28.45 -25.78
CA SER A 38 9.15 27.66 -25.24
C SER A 38 9.14 27.67 -23.70
N VAL A 39 8.81 26.52 -23.08
CA VAL A 39 8.81 26.29 -21.63
C VAL A 39 9.65 25.07 -21.30
N ARG A 40 10.02 24.88 -20.05
CA ARG A 40 10.76 23.69 -19.61
C ARG A 40 9.87 22.46 -19.76
N ILE A 41 10.45 21.33 -20.17
CA ILE A 41 9.72 20.08 -20.42
C ILE A 41 9.04 19.55 -19.16
N ASP A 42 9.64 19.74 -17.98
CA ASP A 42 9.05 19.34 -16.71
C ASP A 42 7.75 20.12 -16.39
N LYS A 43 7.67 21.39 -16.80
CA LYS A 43 6.46 22.19 -16.67
C LYS A 43 5.44 21.84 -17.75
N PHE A 44 5.88 21.72 -18.99
CA PHE A 44 5.02 21.36 -20.12
C PHE A 44 4.29 20.03 -19.88
N LEU A 45 5.03 18.98 -19.48
CA LEU A 45 4.45 17.68 -19.22
C LEU A 45 3.53 17.67 -18.00
N ALA A 46 3.82 18.45 -16.94
CA ALA A 46 2.91 18.57 -15.79
C ALA A 46 1.57 19.23 -16.15
N GLU A 47 1.53 20.06 -17.17
CA GLU A 47 0.29 20.67 -17.70
C GLU A 47 -0.48 19.72 -18.63
N HIS A 48 0.19 18.76 -19.28
CA HIS A 48 -0.40 17.85 -20.28
C HIS A 48 -0.58 16.41 -19.76
N GLN A 49 -0.12 16.12 -18.53
CA GLN A 49 -0.26 14.84 -17.86
C GLN A 49 -0.95 15.03 -16.50
N PRO A 50 -2.29 14.99 -16.45
CA PRO A 50 -3.07 15.37 -15.26
C PRO A 50 -2.78 14.52 -14.00
N HIS A 51 -2.14 13.36 -14.15
CA HIS A 51 -1.82 12.46 -13.04
C HIS A 51 -0.32 12.35 -12.74
N SER A 52 0.51 13.29 -13.24
CA SER A 52 1.95 13.28 -13.03
C SER A 52 2.44 14.56 -12.34
N SER A 53 3.02 14.41 -11.14
CA SER A 53 3.64 15.54 -10.46
C SER A 53 4.91 16.00 -11.20
N ARG A 54 5.23 17.29 -11.09
CA ARG A 54 6.44 17.85 -11.69
C ARG A 54 7.73 17.17 -11.20
N ASN A 55 7.77 16.77 -9.93
CA ASN A 55 8.91 16.04 -9.34
C ASN A 55 9.08 14.65 -9.98
N ARG A 56 7.99 13.96 -10.26
CA ARG A 56 8.00 12.67 -10.96
C ARG A 56 8.53 12.79 -12.37
N ILE A 57 8.10 13.83 -13.10
CA ILE A 57 8.61 14.11 -14.46
C ILE A 57 10.11 14.42 -14.43
N GLN A 58 10.59 15.16 -13.43
CA GLN A 58 12.04 15.45 -13.26
C GLN A 58 12.83 14.18 -13.03
N LYS A 59 12.38 13.29 -12.13
CA LYS A 59 13.01 11.98 -11.88
C LYS A 59 13.04 11.11 -13.13
N ALA A 60 11.94 11.05 -13.89
CA ALA A 60 11.88 10.32 -15.15
C ALA A 60 12.85 10.85 -16.20
N ALA A 61 12.99 12.18 -16.30
CA ALA A 61 13.96 12.82 -17.19
C ALA A 61 15.42 12.55 -16.78
N ASP A 62 15.70 12.59 -15.47
CA ASP A 62 17.03 12.32 -14.92
C ASP A 62 17.42 10.83 -15.09
N ALA A 63 16.45 9.92 -15.07
CA ALA A 63 16.59 8.49 -15.38
C ALA A 63 16.69 8.20 -16.88
N GLY A 64 16.54 9.21 -17.76
CA GLY A 64 16.66 9.05 -19.21
C GLY A 64 15.39 8.53 -19.90
N PHE A 65 14.25 8.51 -19.22
CA PHE A 65 12.99 7.98 -19.73
C PHE A 65 12.17 8.99 -20.56
N ILE A 66 12.50 10.27 -20.51
CA ILE A 66 11.84 11.29 -21.35
C ILE A 66 12.70 11.57 -22.57
N HIS A 67 12.13 11.31 -23.74
CA HIS A 67 12.80 11.54 -25.02
C HIS A 67 12.12 12.69 -25.78
N VAL A 68 12.91 13.43 -26.53
CA VAL A 68 12.44 14.40 -27.50
C VAL A 68 13.06 14.05 -28.86
N ASN A 69 12.21 13.87 -29.86
CA ASN A 69 12.62 13.48 -31.20
C ASN A 69 13.52 12.23 -31.19
N GLY A 70 13.19 11.25 -30.31
CA GLY A 70 13.90 9.98 -30.17
C GLY A 70 15.16 10.01 -29.31
N SER A 71 15.53 11.16 -28.70
CA SER A 71 16.71 11.27 -27.86
C SER A 71 16.37 11.64 -26.41
N PRO A 72 17.01 11.03 -25.39
CA PRO A 72 16.74 11.34 -23.99
C PRO A 72 17.14 12.79 -23.66
N VAL A 73 16.32 13.46 -22.88
CA VAL A 73 16.53 14.85 -22.46
C VAL A 73 16.43 15.01 -20.96
N LYS A 74 17.08 16.07 -20.41
CA LYS A 74 16.98 16.44 -19.00
C LYS A 74 15.74 17.29 -18.73
N SER A 75 15.30 17.32 -17.48
CA SER A 75 14.12 18.06 -16.99
C SER A 75 14.09 19.55 -17.33
N ASN A 76 15.24 20.15 -17.59
CA ASN A 76 15.38 21.57 -17.98
C ASN A 76 15.32 21.83 -19.48
N TYR A 77 15.16 20.80 -20.32
CA TYR A 77 15.01 20.96 -21.77
C TYR A 77 13.90 21.97 -22.07
N LYS A 78 14.11 22.86 -23.03
CA LYS A 78 13.12 23.83 -23.48
C LYS A 78 12.40 23.30 -24.71
N VAL A 79 11.13 22.98 -24.53
CA VAL A 79 10.23 22.46 -25.56
C VAL A 79 10.11 23.47 -26.71
N ARG A 80 10.09 22.98 -27.95
CA ARG A 80 9.96 23.74 -29.18
C ARG A 80 8.74 23.28 -29.97
N ALA A 81 8.16 24.14 -30.75
CA ALA A 81 7.08 23.79 -31.67
C ALA A 81 7.50 22.66 -32.61
N GLY A 82 6.69 21.64 -32.74
CA GLY A 82 6.94 20.45 -33.55
C GLY A 82 7.84 19.39 -32.90
N ASP A 83 8.27 19.59 -31.64
CA ASP A 83 8.93 18.51 -30.89
C ASP A 83 7.98 17.34 -30.68
N VAL A 84 8.47 16.12 -30.87
CA VAL A 84 7.78 14.89 -30.50
C VAL A 84 8.35 14.41 -29.19
N ILE A 85 7.57 14.52 -28.11
CA ILE A 85 7.97 14.10 -26.77
C ILE A 85 7.40 12.72 -26.49
N THR A 86 8.25 11.78 -26.06
CA THR A 86 7.83 10.43 -25.67
C THR A 86 8.32 10.08 -24.27
N LEU A 87 7.50 9.35 -23.50
CA LEU A 87 7.90 8.68 -22.30
C LEU A 87 8.20 7.21 -22.63
N MET A 88 9.44 6.81 -22.43
CA MET A 88 9.93 5.46 -22.69
C MET A 88 10.22 4.79 -21.35
N LEU A 89 9.66 3.60 -21.09
CA LEU A 89 9.94 2.83 -19.87
C LEU A 89 10.46 1.44 -20.25
N ASP A 90 11.19 0.82 -19.34
CA ASP A 90 11.77 -0.52 -19.46
C ASP A 90 10.75 -1.67 -19.29
N ARG A 91 9.48 -1.36 -19.39
CA ARG A 91 8.36 -2.28 -19.24
C ARG A 91 7.30 -2.02 -20.31
N PRO A 92 6.54 -3.04 -20.76
CA PRO A 92 5.43 -2.84 -21.69
C PRO A 92 4.39 -1.86 -21.14
N HIS A 93 3.73 -1.15 -22.05
CA HIS A 93 2.52 -0.38 -21.70
C HIS A 93 1.40 -1.37 -21.38
N TYR A 94 0.96 -1.38 -20.13
CA TYR A 94 -0.26 -2.09 -19.76
C TYR A 94 -1.41 -1.10 -19.75
N ASP A 95 -2.52 -1.50 -20.34
CA ASP A 95 -3.77 -0.75 -20.17
C ASP A 95 -4.15 -0.78 -18.69
N THR A 96 -4.14 0.39 -18.06
CA THR A 96 -4.48 0.56 -16.65
C THR A 96 -5.94 0.97 -16.45
N THR A 97 -6.76 0.88 -17.51
CA THR A 97 -8.21 1.09 -17.40
C THR A 97 -8.79 0.12 -16.38
N ILE A 98 -9.48 0.67 -15.41
CA ILE A 98 -10.14 -0.14 -14.37
C ILE A 98 -11.44 -0.68 -14.94
N GLU A 99 -11.43 -1.97 -15.32
CA GLU A 99 -12.65 -2.65 -15.75
C GLU A 99 -13.49 -3.02 -14.52
N PRO A 100 -14.77 -2.61 -14.45
CA PRO A 100 -15.68 -2.98 -13.38
C PRO A 100 -15.92 -4.50 -13.36
N GLU A 101 -15.71 -5.14 -12.21
CA GLU A 101 -15.93 -6.57 -12.02
C GLU A 101 -16.90 -6.85 -10.87
N ASP A 102 -17.89 -7.73 -11.08
CA ASP A 102 -18.86 -8.14 -10.07
C ASP A 102 -18.21 -9.06 -9.01
N ILE A 103 -17.43 -8.43 -8.12
CA ILE A 103 -16.76 -9.09 -7.00
C ILE A 103 -17.45 -8.65 -5.72
N PRO A 104 -17.93 -9.59 -4.89
CA PRO A 104 -18.59 -9.26 -3.62
C PRO A 104 -17.71 -8.44 -2.68
N LEU A 105 -18.25 -7.36 -2.14
CA LEU A 105 -17.62 -6.52 -1.11
C LEU A 105 -18.35 -6.69 0.23
N GLU A 106 -17.60 -6.85 1.30
CA GLU A 106 -18.14 -6.77 2.65
C GLU A 106 -18.23 -5.29 3.07
N VAL A 107 -19.37 -4.65 2.80
CA VAL A 107 -19.64 -3.26 3.15
C VAL A 107 -20.05 -3.17 4.61
N VAL A 108 -19.27 -2.48 5.43
CA VAL A 108 -19.52 -2.25 6.86
C VAL A 108 -20.40 -1.02 7.08
N TYR A 109 -20.21 0.00 6.25
CA TYR A 109 -21.00 1.24 6.25
C TYR A 109 -21.01 1.85 4.86
N GLU A 110 -22.11 2.48 4.49
CA GLU A 110 -22.21 3.23 3.24
C GLU A 110 -23.25 4.36 3.36
N ASP A 111 -22.90 5.51 2.80
CA ASP A 111 -23.83 6.62 2.57
C ASP A 111 -23.60 7.24 1.17
N ASP A 112 -24.05 8.48 0.96
CA ASP A 112 -23.89 9.19 -0.32
C ASP A 112 -22.48 9.79 -0.53
N GLN A 113 -21.61 9.81 0.50
CA GLN A 113 -20.27 10.39 0.45
C GLN A 113 -19.16 9.37 0.41
N LEU A 114 -19.31 8.28 1.15
CA LEU A 114 -18.28 7.29 1.34
C LEU A 114 -18.85 5.90 1.62
N MET A 115 -18.01 4.89 1.51
CA MET A 115 -18.26 3.56 2.08
C MET A 115 -17.04 3.07 2.87
N VAL A 116 -17.29 2.26 3.89
CA VAL A 116 -16.27 1.53 4.65
C VAL A 116 -16.44 0.04 4.37
N ILE A 117 -15.37 -0.61 3.97
CA ILE A 117 -15.36 -2.02 3.63
C ILE A 117 -14.42 -2.80 4.54
N ASN A 118 -14.69 -4.09 4.72
CA ASN A 118 -13.79 -5.04 5.35
C ASN A 118 -13.13 -5.90 4.25
N LYS A 119 -11.93 -5.51 3.80
CA LYS A 119 -11.21 -6.20 2.72
C LYS A 119 -10.78 -7.60 3.15
N PRO A 120 -11.08 -8.67 2.41
CA PRO A 120 -10.52 -9.98 2.66
C PRO A 120 -9.01 -10.00 2.42
N ALA A 121 -8.29 -10.91 3.07
CA ALA A 121 -6.92 -11.23 2.72
C ALA A 121 -6.83 -11.89 1.33
N GLY A 122 -5.70 -11.76 0.66
CA GLY A 122 -5.48 -12.28 -0.69
C GLY A 122 -5.94 -11.37 -1.83
N MET A 123 -6.79 -10.35 -1.54
CA MET A 123 -7.25 -9.38 -2.52
C MET A 123 -6.26 -8.21 -2.64
N VAL A 124 -5.72 -8.00 -3.83
CA VAL A 124 -4.90 -6.82 -4.15
C VAL A 124 -5.79 -5.59 -4.19
N VAL A 125 -5.30 -4.44 -3.70
CA VAL A 125 -6.10 -3.21 -3.70
C VAL A 125 -6.18 -2.60 -5.10
N HIS A 126 -5.04 -2.42 -5.77
CA HIS A 126 -4.96 -1.76 -7.07
C HIS A 126 -4.23 -2.65 -8.09
N PRO A 127 -4.64 -2.67 -9.38
CA PRO A 127 -3.94 -3.42 -10.41
C PRO A 127 -2.44 -3.15 -10.44
N GLY A 128 -1.68 -4.19 -10.63
CA GLY A 128 -0.23 -4.13 -10.71
C GLY A 128 0.32 -5.41 -11.37
N CYS A 129 1.64 -5.53 -11.46
CA CYS A 129 2.28 -6.66 -12.12
C CYS A 129 1.76 -8.01 -11.59
N GLY A 130 1.26 -8.84 -12.52
CA GLY A 130 0.68 -10.15 -12.19
C GLY A 130 -0.73 -10.13 -11.59
N ASN A 131 -1.34 -8.95 -11.36
CA ASN A 131 -2.70 -8.81 -10.83
C ASN A 131 -3.41 -7.64 -11.52
N PHE A 132 -3.77 -7.80 -12.79
CA PHE A 132 -4.41 -6.74 -13.59
C PHE A 132 -5.93 -6.68 -13.41
N THR A 133 -6.52 -7.78 -12.95
CA THR A 133 -7.96 -7.99 -12.72
C THR A 133 -8.18 -8.59 -11.34
N GLY A 134 -9.44 -8.70 -10.90
CA GLY A 134 -9.78 -9.28 -9.60
C GLY A 134 -9.32 -8.45 -8.41
N THR A 135 -9.06 -7.17 -8.59
CA THR A 135 -8.59 -6.28 -7.53
C THR A 135 -9.75 -5.56 -6.82
N LEU A 136 -9.43 -4.96 -5.69
CA LEU A 136 -10.43 -4.20 -4.94
C LEU A 136 -11.01 -3.04 -5.77
N VAL A 137 -10.19 -2.33 -6.53
CA VAL A 137 -10.70 -1.22 -7.38
C VAL A 137 -11.62 -1.70 -8.50
N ASN A 138 -11.43 -2.92 -9.06
CA ASN A 138 -12.37 -3.49 -10.01
C ASN A 138 -13.75 -3.74 -9.35
N ALA A 139 -13.75 -4.26 -8.11
CA ALA A 139 -14.98 -4.47 -7.34
C ALA A 139 -15.65 -3.13 -6.96
N ILE A 140 -14.87 -2.14 -6.54
CA ILE A 140 -15.38 -0.79 -6.22
C ILE A 140 -15.96 -0.15 -7.47
N ALA A 141 -15.28 -0.21 -8.61
CA ALA A 141 -15.76 0.31 -9.88
C ALA A 141 -17.13 -0.29 -10.26
N TRP A 142 -17.28 -1.60 -10.07
CA TRP A 142 -18.58 -2.26 -10.29
C TRP A 142 -19.66 -1.76 -9.33
N HIS A 143 -19.34 -1.63 -8.05
CA HIS A 143 -20.28 -1.15 -7.03
C HIS A 143 -20.72 0.29 -7.26
N LEU A 144 -19.84 1.13 -7.78
CA LEU A 144 -20.08 2.57 -7.97
C LEU A 144 -20.52 2.96 -9.40
N LYS A 145 -20.48 2.05 -10.36
CA LYS A 145 -20.69 2.34 -11.81
C LYS A 145 -21.97 3.11 -12.16
N ASP A 146 -23.02 2.93 -11.37
CA ASP A 146 -24.34 3.55 -11.60
C ASP A 146 -24.51 4.88 -10.83
N LEU A 147 -23.48 5.33 -10.10
CA LEU A 147 -23.52 6.62 -9.42
C LEU A 147 -23.20 7.75 -10.39
N GLU A 148 -23.96 8.85 -10.32
CA GLU A 148 -23.70 10.06 -11.11
C GLU A 148 -22.31 10.67 -10.87
N SER A 149 -21.78 10.47 -9.66
CA SER A 149 -20.44 10.94 -9.25
C SER A 149 -19.28 10.01 -9.67
N TYR A 150 -19.57 8.84 -10.23
CA TYR A 150 -18.54 7.89 -10.65
C TYR A 150 -17.82 8.39 -11.91
N ASP A 151 -16.50 8.50 -11.83
CA ASP A 151 -15.63 8.80 -12.97
C ASP A 151 -14.90 7.53 -13.41
N PRO A 152 -15.23 6.97 -14.60
CA PRO A 152 -14.56 5.78 -15.11
C PRO A 152 -13.08 6.02 -15.46
N ASN A 153 -12.65 7.28 -15.54
CA ASN A 153 -11.27 7.64 -15.81
C ASN A 153 -10.46 7.89 -14.52
N ASP A 154 -11.08 7.84 -13.33
CA ASP A 154 -10.35 7.92 -12.06
C ASP A 154 -9.62 6.58 -11.81
N PRO A 155 -8.28 6.52 -11.95
CA PRO A 155 -7.52 5.29 -11.77
C PRO A 155 -7.56 4.78 -10.32
N GLU A 156 -7.92 5.63 -9.36
CA GLU A 156 -7.97 5.27 -7.94
C GLU A 156 -9.36 4.85 -7.48
N VAL A 157 -10.41 5.15 -8.27
CA VAL A 157 -11.81 4.77 -8.00
C VAL A 157 -12.22 5.08 -6.55
N GLY A 158 -11.92 6.31 -6.09
CA GLY A 158 -12.26 6.77 -4.74
C GLY A 158 -11.35 6.28 -3.61
N LEU A 159 -10.28 5.53 -3.88
CA LEU A 159 -9.28 5.15 -2.87
C LEU A 159 -8.57 6.39 -2.30
N VAL A 160 -8.37 6.40 -0.99
CA VAL A 160 -7.62 7.42 -0.25
C VAL A 160 -6.48 6.81 0.59
N HIS A 161 -6.48 5.50 0.72
CA HIS A 161 -5.41 4.71 1.36
C HIS A 161 -5.48 3.24 0.93
N ARG A 162 -4.49 2.47 1.33
CA ARG A 162 -4.40 1.04 0.99
C ARG A 162 -3.84 0.20 2.14
N ILE A 163 -4.05 -1.11 2.06
CA ILE A 163 -3.40 -2.14 2.85
C ILE A 163 -2.84 -3.23 1.93
N ASP A 164 -1.89 -4.02 2.40
CA ASP A 164 -1.24 -5.06 1.60
C ASP A 164 -2.25 -6.13 1.11
N LYS A 165 -1.88 -6.85 0.03
CA LYS A 165 -2.67 -7.95 -0.55
C LYS A 165 -3.21 -8.91 0.52
N ASP A 166 -2.32 -9.42 1.35
CA ASP A 166 -2.64 -10.45 2.34
C ASP A 166 -2.99 -9.89 3.74
N THR A 167 -3.07 -8.55 3.86
CA THR A 167 -3.63 -7.88 5.02
C THR A 167 -5.14 -7.76 4.84
N SER A 168 -5.89 -8.20 5.84
CA SER A 168 -7.36 -8.04 5.90
C SER A 168 -7.75 -6.81 6.70
N GLY A 169 -9.01 -6.36 6.59
CA GLY A 169 -9.58 -5.35 7.47
C GLY A 169 -10.07 -4.08 6.78
N LEU A 170 -10.27 -3.05 7.57
CA LEU A 170 -11.03 -1.86 7.20
C LEU A 170 -10.29 -0.94 6.23
N LEU A 171 -11.04 -0.49 5.21
CA LEU A 171 -10.70 0.62 4.32
C LEU A 171 -11.88 1.56 4.16
N VAL A 172 -11.61 2.86 3.97
CA VAL A 172 -12.60 3.85 3.56
C VAL A 172 -12.40 4.23 2.09
N ILE A 173 -13.51 4.31 1.37
CA ILE A 173 -13.58 4.64 -0.05
C ILE A 173 -14.45 5.88 -0.19
N ALA A 174 -13.99 6.89 -0.90
CA ALA A 174 -14.79 8.06 -1.23
C ALA A 174 -15.71 7.76 -2.42
N LYS A 175 -16.95 8.24 -2.35
CA LYS A 175 -17.94 8.12 -3.44
C LYS A 175 -18.11 9.43 -4.23
N THR A 176 -17.52 10.51 -3.73
CA THR A 176 -17.57 11.83 -4.38
C THR A 176 -16.19 12.49 -4.40
N PRO A 177 -15.90 13.38 -5.36
CA PRO A 177 -14.64 14.12 -5.41
C PRO A 177 -14.34 14.93 -4.13
N ASP A 178 -15.38 15.55 -3.55
CA ASP A 178 -15.24 16.32 -2.31
C ASP A 178 -14.87 15.42 -1.12
N ALA A 179 -15.51 14.24 -1.02
CA ALA A 179 -15.18 13.25 -0.01
C ALA A 179 -13.74 12.73 -0.19
N LYS A 180 -13.32 12.46 -1.46
CA LYS A 180 -11.94 12.03 -1.77
C LYS A 180 -10.92 13.06 -1.32
N THR A 181 -11.16 14.34 -1.64
CA THR A 181 -10.29 15.45 -1.23
C THR A 181 -10.22 15.59 0.30
N SER A 182 -11.37 15.55 0.98
CA SER A 182 -11.46 15.70 2.44
C SER A 182 -10.77 14.54 3.16
N LEU A 183 -11.09 13.29 2.81
CA LEU A 183 -10.48 12.10 3.40
C LEU A 183 -8.98 12.06 3.13
N GLY A 184 -8.55 12.28 1.89
CA GLY A 184 -7.14 12.32 1.54
C GLY A 184 -6.36 13.34 2.35
N LYS A 185 -6.92 14.54 2.59
CA LYS A 185 -6.32 15.55 3.48
C LYS A 185 -6.19 15.05 4.92
N GLN A 186 -7.14 14.26 5.42
CA GLN A 186 -7.06 13.67 6.76
C GLN A 186 -5.94 12.63 6.85
N PHE A 187 -5.79 11.76 5.82
CA PHE A 187 -4.67 10.81 5.76
C PHE A 187 -3.32 11.54 5.65
N PHE A 188 -3.23 12.56 4.80
CA PHE A 188 -2.01 13.37 4.65
C PHE A 188 -1.62 14.07 5.95
N ASN A 189 -2.57 14.70 6.64
CA ASN A 189 -2.37 15.39 7.92
C ASN A 189 -2.25 14.42 9.12
N LYS A 190 -2.38 13.10 8.89
CA LYS A 190 -2.29 12.06 9.93
C LYS A 190 -3.33 12.25 11.06
N THR A 191 -4.52 12.74 10.72
CA THR A 191 -5.63 12.93 11.67
C THR A 191 -6.57 11.73 11.73
N THR A 192 -6.38 10.72 10.86
CA THR A 192 -7.10 9.45 10.89
C THR A 192 -6.53 8.55 11.98
N HIS A 193 -7.41 7.82 12.68
CA HIS A 193 -6.99 6.80 13.63
C HIS A 193 -7.04 5.42 12.97
N ARG A 194 -5.91 4.68 13.04
CA ARG A 194 -5.81 3.33 12.47
C ARG A 194 -5.06 2.42 13.42
N SER A 195 -5.72 1.34 13.85
CA SER A 195 -5.01 0.29 14.57
C SER A 195 -5.10 -1.05 13.85
N TYR A 196 -4.05 -1.83 14.00
CA TYR A 196 -3.88 -3.15 13.41
C TYR A 196 -3.61 -4.15 14.50
N ASN A 197 -4.13 -5.36 14.36
CA ASN A 197 -3.69 -6.48 15.18
C ASN A 197 -2.72 -7.35 14.40
N ALA A 198 -1.60 -7.68 15.02
CA ALA A 198 -0.56 -8.52 14.44
C ALA A 198 -0.14 -9.63 15.42
N LEU A 199 -0.01 -10.86 14.92
CA LEU A 199 0.67 -11.92 15.64
C LEU A 199 2.13 -11.95 15.21
N VAL A 200 3.05 -11.83 16.16
CA VAL A 200 4.49 -11.72 15.89
C VAL A 200 5.30 -12.77 16.65
N TRP A 201 6.47 -13.13 16.13
CA TRP A 201 7.39 -14.04 16.78
C TRP A 201 8.08 -13.41 18.00
N GLY A 202 8.17 -14.18 19.07
CA GLY A 202 8.88 -13.81 20.31
C GLY A 202 8.01 -13.11 21.34
N ASN A 203 8.62 -12.87 22.51
CA ASN A 203 8.02 -12.10 23.59
C ASN A 203 8.67 -10.74 23.68
N PHE A 204 7.88 -9.74 24.01
CA PHE A 204 8.36 -8.40 24.29
C PHE A 204 8.74 -8.27 25.77
N VAL A 205 9.78 -7.50 26.05
CA VAL A 205 10.15 -7.13 27.43
C VAL A 205 9.15 -6.10 27.94
N GLU A 206 8.93 -5.06 27.14
CA GLU A 206 8.00 -3.98 27.45
C GLU A 206 6.60 -4.26 26.89
N ASP A 207 5.56 -3.79 27.60
CA ASP A 207 4.17 -3.96 27.18
C ASP A 207 3.77 -3.02 26.04
N GLU A 208 4.50 -1.94 25.86
CA GLU A 208 4.27 -0.95 24.79
C GLU A 208 5.59 -0.36 24.33
N GLY A 209 5.60 0.20 23.13
CA GLY A 209 6.77 0.86 22.60
C GLY A 209 6.51 1.61 21.30
N ARG A 210 7.53 2.34 20.86
CA ARG A 210 7.54 3.14 19.64
C ARG A 210 8.71 2.69 18.77
N ILE A 211 8.40 2.40 17.50
CA ILE A 211 9.39 2.02 16.48
C ILE A 211 9.46 3.17 15.50
N GLU A 212 10.66 3.71 15.27
CA GLU A 212 10.91 4.83 14.38
C GLU A 212 12.08 4.54 13.46
N GLY A 213 11.97 4.99 12.21
CA GLY A 213 13.02 4.91 11.21
C GLY A 213 12.49 5.32 9.84
N ASN A 214 13.38 5.48 8.87
CA ASN A 214 12.97 5.70 7.50
C ASN A 214 12.69 4.35 6.83
N ILE A 215 11.53 4.19 6.21
CA ILE A 215 11.22 2.99 5.42
C ILE A 215 11.53 3.28 3.96
N GLY A 216 12.37 2.44 3.39
CA GLY A 216 12.79 2.49 1.98
C GLY A 216 12.95 1.08 1.41
N ARG A 217 13.18 0.99 0.09
CA ARG A 217 13.44 -0.29 -0.57
C ARG A 217 14.70 -0.95 -0.04
N ASP A 218 14.61 -2.26 0.22
CA ASP A 218 15.79 -3.06 0.55
C ASP A 218 16.73 -3.12 -0.67
N PRO A 219 18.00 -2.68 -0.56
CA PRO A 219 18.93 -2.68 -1.67
C PRO A 219 19.23 -4.07 -2.26
N LYS A 220 19.00 -5.13 -1.47
CA LYS A 220 19.28 -6.53 -1.85
C LYS A 220 18.04 -7.27 -2.36
N ASP A 221 16.84 -6.82 -1.97
CA ASP A 221 15.57 -7.43 -2.35
C ASP A 221 14.53 -6.33 -2.59
N ARG A 222 14.36 -5.94 -3.84
CA ARG A 222 13.45 -4.83 -4.24
C ARG A 222 11.97 -5.08 -3.91
N LEU A 223 11.59 -6.32 -3.63
CA LEU A 223 10.22 -6.68 -3.22
C LEU A 223 9.97 -6.46 -1.73
N ARG A 224 10.99 -6.03 -0.98
CA ARG A 224 10.95 -5.85 0.46
C ARG A 224 11.31 -4.41 0.85
N MET A 225 10.71 -3.94 1.93
CA MET A 225 11.08 -2.68 2.56
C MET A 225 12.02 -2.93 3.72
N GLU A 226 12.92 -1.99 3.99
CA GLU A 226 13.85 -2.02 5.11
C GLU A 226 13.79 -0.72 5.90
N VAL A 227 14.14 -0.82 7.19
CA VAL A 227 14.18 0.32 8.10
C VAL A 227 15.59 0.89 8.14
N PHE A 228 15.73 2.13 7.73
CA PHE A 228 16.97 2.90 7.79
C PHE A 228 16.95 3.87 8.99
N PRO A 229 18.10 4.35 9.46
CA PRO A 229 18.16 5.36 10.52
C PRO A 229 17.30 6.61 10.17
N PRO A 230 16.72 7.29 11.17
CA PRO A 230 15.86 8.46 10.93
C PRO A 230 16.55 9.64 10.21
N ASP A 231 17.88 9.72 10.30
CA ASP A 231 18.74 10.70 9.64
C ASP A 231 19.25 10.26 8.25
N SER A 232 18.83 9.09 7.79
CA SER A 232 19.19 8.57 6.46
C SER A 232 18.52 9.36 5.35
N GLU A 233 19.23 9.54 4.24
CA GLU A 233 18.64 10.05 2.98
C GLU A 233 17.80 9.00 2.25
N ILE A 234 17.89 7.72 2.68
CA ILE A 234 17.16 6.59 2.08
C ILE A 234 15.83 6.40 2.82
N GLY A 235 14.76 6.25 2.06
CA GLY A 235 13.43 5.99 2.58
C GLY A 235 12.71 7.24 3.08
N LYS A 236 11.56 7.03 3.70
CA LYS A 236 10.69 8.10 4.22
C LYS A 236 10.40 7.86 5.71
N PRO A 237 10.28 8.91 6.53
CA PRO A 237 10.01 8.78 7.95
C PRO A 237 8.77 7.95 8.23
N ALA A 238 8.89 7.00 9.15
CA ALA A 238 7.84 6.11 9.57
C ALA A 238 7.84 5.91 11.09
N VAL A 239 6.65 5.88 11.68
CA VAL A 239 6.46 5.67 13.11
C VAL A 239 5.30 4.71 13.34
N THR A 240 5.57 3.66 14.14
CA THR A 240 4.58 2.69 14.61
C THR A 240 4.65 2.58 16.12
N HIS A 241 3.52 2.77 16.79
CA HIS A 241 3.37 2.44 18.20
C HIS A 241 2.85 1.02 18.31
N TYR A 242 3.37 0.23 19.26
CA TYR A 242 2.82 -1.09 19.56
C TYR A 242 2.42 -1.20 21.03
N ARG A 243 1.42 -2.01 21.29
CA ARG A 243 1.00 -2.43 22.63
C ARG A 243 0.74 -3.94 22.62
N VAL A 244 1.32 -4.64 23.60
CA VAL A 244 1.10 -6.08 23.80
C VAL A 244 -0.33 -6.31 24.26
N MET A 245 -1.06 -7.15 23.56
CA MET A 245 -2.42 -7.58 23.93
C MET A 245 -2.40 -8.89 24.68
N GLU A 246 -1.73 -9.91 24.13
CA GLU A 246 -1.63 -11.25 24.73
C GLU A 246 -0.27 -11.89 24.41
N ARG A 247 0.32 -12.59 25.38
CA ARG A 247 1.57 -13.34 25.22
C ARG A 247 1.29 -14.84 25.20
N TYR A 248 1.92 -15.55 24.24
CA TYR A 248 1.76 -16.99 24.07
C TYR A 248 3.08 -17.76 24.18
N GLY A 249 4.04 -17.24 24.95
CA GLY A 249 5.33 -17.85 25.17
C GLY A 249 6.32 -17.66 24.00
N TYR A 250 5.98 -18.08 22.81
CA TYR A 250 6.84 -18.01 21.62
C TYR A 250 6.36 -17.01 20.56
N VAL A 251 5.14 -16.53 20.69
CA VAL A 251 4.54 -15.50 19.87
C VAL A 251 3.75 -14.53 20.75
N THR A 252 3.52 -13.34 20.24
CA THR A 252 2.79 -12.28 20.95
C THR A 252 1.77 -11.65 20.00
N LEU A 253 0.55 -11.46 20.47
CA LEU A 253 -0.45 -10.64 19.81
C LEU A 253 -0.22 -9.19 20.22
N VAL A 254 -0.04 -8.31 19.25
CA VAL A 254 0.16 -6.88 19.47
C VAL A 254 -0.86 -6.06 18.70
N GLU A 255 -1.24 -4.94 19.27
CA GLU A 255 -1.88 -3.84 18.57
C GLU A 255 -0.82 -2.89 18.05
N CYS A 256 -0.94 -2.46 16.81
CA CYS A 256 -0.06 -1.49 16.16
C CYS A 256 -0.88 -0.25 15.75
N VAL A 257 -0.50 0.93 16.23
CA VAL A 257 -1.09 2.21 15.84
C VAL A 257 -0.10 2.99 14.98
N LEU A 258 -0.58 3.49 13.84
CA LEU A 258 0.27 4.12 12.83
C LEU A 258 0.16 5.64 12.86
N GLU A 259 1.30 6.36 12.99
CA GLU A 259 1.38 7.78 12.64
C GLU A 259 1.56 8.00 11.14
N THR A 260 2.15 7.03 10.44
CA THR A 260 2.44 7.04 9.00
C THR A 260 1.91 5.76 8.36
N GLY A 261 1.74 5.75 7.03
CA GLY A 261 1.27 4.58 6.27
C GLY A 261 2.23 4.23 5.13
N ARG A 262 3.46 3.80 5.42
CA ARG A 262 4.41 3.38 4.40
C ARG A 262 4.17 1.93 3.98
N THR A 263 4.53 1.60 2.75
CA THR A 263 4.46 0.23 2.22
C THR A 263 5.13 -0.75 3.18
N HIS A 264 4.43 -1.83 3.52
CA HIS A 264 4.88 -2.87 4.46
C HIS A 264 5.34 -2.35 5.85
N GLN A 265 4.90 -1.17 6.30
CA GLN A 265 5.46 -0.49 7.47
C GLN A 265 5.49 -1.36 8.72
N ILE A 266 4.35 -1.93 9.14
CA ILE A 266 4.29 -2.78 10.35
C ILE A 266 5.21 -4.00 10.19
N ARG A 267 5.22 -4.61 9.00
CA ARG A 267 6.02 -5.80 8.68
C ARG A 267 7.51 -5.52 8.79
N ALA A 268 7.97 -4.42 8.19
CA ALA A 268 9.37 -3.98 8.25
C ALA A 268 9.78 -3.56 9.67
N HIS A 269 8.96 -2.76 10.36
CA HIS A 269 9.22 -2.33 11.74
C HIS A 269 9.31 -3.50 12.72
N MET A 270 8.37 -4.43 12.68
CA MET A 270 8.39 -5.60 13.56
C MET A 270 9.59 -6.52 13.28
N LYS A 271 9.94 -6.72 12.00
CA LYS A 271 11.19 -7.43 11.66
C LYS A 271 12.42 -6.70 12.19
N HIS A 272 12.46 -5.38 12.07
CA HIS A 272 13.59 -4.55 12.50
C HIS A 272 13.89 -4.72 13.98
N ILE A 273 12.86 -4.78 14.83
CA ILE A 273 13.02 -5.01 16.28
C ILE A 273 13.13 -6.50 16.65
N GLY A 274 13.27 -7.41 15.67
CA GLY A 274 13.48 -8.84 15.90
C GLY A 274 12.22 -9.69 16.15
N HIS A 275 11.05 -9.13 15.85
CA HIS A 275 9.73 -9.73 16.01
C HIS A 275 8.94 -9.82 14.69
N PRO A 276 9.44 -10.50 13.64
CA PRO A 276 8.72 -10.59 12.36
C PRO A 276 7.31 -11.14 12.56
N LEU A 277 6.36 -10.71 11.72
CA LEU A 277 4.99 -11.21 11.77
C LEU A 277 4.96 -12.73 11.53
N PHE A 278 4.10 -13.41 12.25
CA PHE A 278 3.89 -14.85 12.10
C PHE A 278 3.38 -15.15 10.68
N CYS A 279 3.98 -16.13 10.04
CA CYS A 279 3.71 -16.54 8.65
C CYS A 279 3.92 -15.44 7.58
N ASP A 280 4.74 -14.43 7.86
CA ASP A 280 5.17 -13.48 6.83
C ASP A 280 6.35 -14.04 6.04
N GLU A 281 6.06 -14.60 4.86
CA GLU A 281 7.06 -15.24 4.00
C GLU A 281 8.19 -14.26 3.62
N ARG A 282 7.81 -13.06 3.20
CA ARG A 282 8.74 -12.04 2.71
C ARG A 282 9.68 -11.50 3.79
N TYR A 283 9.21 -11.44 5.02
CA TYR A 283 9.98 -10.93 6.18
C TYR A 283 10.49 -12.03 7.10
N GLY A 284 10.42 -13.30 6.65
CA GLY A 284 11.01 -14.46 7.32
C GLY A 284 10.19 -14.96 8.51
N GLY A 285 8.91 -14.66 8.57
CA GLY A 285 8.01 -15.14 9.62
C GLY A 285 7.46 -16.55 9.40
N CYS A 286 7.63 -17.14 8.21
CA CYS A 286 7.25 -18.53 7.90
C CYS A 286 8.32 -19.55 8.32
N GLU A 287 9.37 -19.13 9.04
CA GLU A 287 10.35 -19.99 9.66
C GLU A 287 10.12 -20.06 11.18
N ILE A 288 10.49 -21.19 11.79
CA ILE A 288 10.41 -21.33 13.26
C ILE A 288 11.48 -20.46 13.89
N ARG A 289 11.10 -19.31 14.41
CA ARG A 289 12.01 -18.32 15.00
C ARG A 289 12.26 -18.53 16.48
N ARG A 290 11.30 -19.11 17.20
CA ARG A 290 11.32 -19.32 18.65
C ARG A 290 10.67 -20.64 19.00
N GLY A 291 11.01 -21.22 20.15
CA GLY A 291 10.35 -22.40 20.70
C GLY A 291 11.26 -23.63 20.80
N GLU A 292 10.67 -24.78 20.94
CA GLU A 292 11.33 -26.04 21.20
C GLU A 292 11.88 -26.68 19.91
N ARG A 293 12.98 -27.44 20.07
CA ARG A 293 13.56 -28.22 18.94
C ARG A 293 12.97 -29.64 18.83
N THR A 294 11.71 -29.83 19.25
CA THR A 294 11.02 -31.13 19.23
C THR A 294 10.25 -31.33 17.92
N ALA A 295 10.09 -32.59 17.50
CA ALA A 295 9.30 -32.93 16.32
C ALA A 295 7.82 -32.52 16.48
N SER A 296 7.28 -32.67 17.71
CA SER A 296 5.90 -32.27 18.04
C SER A 296 5.69 -30.77 17.91
N TYR A 297 6.64 -29.94 18.40
CA TYR A 297 6.55 -28.50 18.25
C TYR A 297 6.67 -28.07 16.77
N LYS A 298 7.59 -28.70 16.03
CA LYS A 298 7.71 -28.45 14.59
C LYS A 298 6.38 -28.77 13.85
N ALA A 299 5.77 -29.89 14.14
CA ALA A 299 4.47 -30.27 13.57
C ALA A 299 3.35 -29.30 13.98
N TYR A 300 3.37 -28.85 15.26
CA TYR A 300 2.43 -27.83 15.74
C TYR A 300 2.54 -26.53 14.94
N ILE A 301 3.74 -25.99 14.74
CA ILE A 301 3.97 -24.76 13.99
C ILE A 301 3.58 -24.94 12.52
N GLN A 302 3.91 -26.06 11.89
CA GLN A 302 3.48 -26.33 10.51
C GLN A 302 1.95 -26.34 10.36
N ASN A 303 1.23 -26.85 11.36
CA ASN A 303 -0.22 -26.78 11.39
C ASN A 303 -0.74 -25.36 11.64
N CYS A 304 -0.01 -24.51 12.38
CA CYS A 304 -0.33 -23.09 12.54
C CYS A 304 -0.16 -22.32 11.21
N PHE A 305 0.92 -22.57 10.46
CA PHE A 305 1.15 -21.96 9.14
C PHE A 305 0.09 -22.37 8.11
N LYS A 306 -0.40 -23.62 8.17
CA LYS A 306 -1.50 -24.06 7.29
C LYS A 306 -2.83 -23.41 7.63
N LEU A 307 -3.06 -23.08 8.90
CA LEU A 307 -4.31 -22.48 9.37
C LEU A 307 -4.45 -21.02 8.93
N CYS A 308 -3.34 -20.27 8.94
CA CYS A 308 -3.28 -18.90 8.45
C CYS A 308 -2.01 -18.74 7.57
N PRO A 309 -2.08 -19.08 6.25
CA PRO A 309 -0.90 -19.14 5.37
C PRO A 309 -0.49 -17.79 4.80
N ARG A 310 -0.51 -16.75 5.63
CA ARG A 310 -0.19 -15.37 5.28
C ARG A 310 0.34 -14.61 6.48
N GLN A 311 0.92 -13.40 6.25
CA GLN A 311 1.22 -12.54 7.38
C GLN A 311 -0.02 -12.31 8.24
N VAL A 312 0.09 -12.60 9.53
CA VAL A 312 -1.02 -12.44 10.47
C VAL A 312 -1.12 -10.97 10.86
N LEU A 313 -1.81 -10.22 9.99
CA LEU A 313 -2.03 -8.78 10.11
C LEU A 313 -3.46 -8.43 9.68
N HIS A 314 -4.12 -7.61 10.50
CA HIS A 314 -5.50 -7.21 10.29
C HIS A 314 -5.70 -5.73 10.66
N ALA A 315 -6.24 -4.91 9.76
CA ALA A 315 -6.62 -3.53 9.99
C ALA A 315 -7.91 -3.50 10.83
N ARG A 316 -7.74 -3.46 12.16
CA ARG A 316 -8.79 -3.69 13.14
C ARG A 316 -9.73 -2.51 13.32
N THR A 317 -9.17 -1.29 13.41
CA THR A 317 -9.96 -0.08 13.61
C THR A 317 -9.63 0.99 12.58
N LEU A 318 -10.62 1.78 12.24
CA LEU A 318 -10.50 2.91 11.34
C LEU A 318 -11.38 4.05 11.83
N GLY A 319 -10.77 5.21 12.14
CA GLY A 319 -11.45 6.41 12.58
C GLY A 319 -11.09 7.62 11.73
N PHE A 320 -12.08 8.41 11.36
CA PHE A 320 -11.95 9.64 10.58
C PHE A 320 -13.13 10.58 10.79
N VAL A 321 -12.98 11.82 10.37
CA VAL A 321 -14.08 12.80 10.37
C VAL A 321 -14.86 12.69 9.08
N HIS A 322 -16.17 12.52 9.16
CA HIS A 322 -17.05 12.42 8.00
C HIS A 322 -16.98 13.69 7.12
N PRO A 323 -16.74 13.58 5.80
CA PRO A 323 -16.45 14.71 4.92
C PRO A 323 -17.52 15.80 4.89
N ARG A 324 -18.81 15.41 4.93
CA ARG A 324 -19.94 16.34 4.84
C ARG A 324 -20.44 16.79 6.21
N THR A 325 -20.60 15.87 7.16
CA THR A 325 -21.24 16.17 8.45
C THR A 325 -20.29 16.72 9.49
N GLY A 326 -18.97 16.47 9.33
CA GLY A 326 -17.96 16.82 10.34
C GLY A 326 -18.00 15.96 11.60
N GLN A 327 -18.80 14.90 11.63
CA GLN A 327 -18.88 13.98 12.77
C GLN A 327 -17.70 13.00 12.78
N GLN A 328 -17.19 12.69 13.96
CA GLN A 328 -16.23 11.61 14.14
C GLN A 328 -16.91 10.28 13.88
N MET A 329 -16.29 9.45 13.05
CA MET A 329 -16.73 8.09 12.74
C MET A 329 -15.63 7.11 13.13
N ASP A 330 -15.99 6.06 13.88
CA ASP A 330 -15.07 5.04 14.34
C ASP A 330 -15.66 3.65 14.04
N PHE A 331 -14.87 2.82 13.35
CA PHE A 331 -15.25 1.49 12.92
C PHE A 331 -14.30 0.47 13.51
N THR A 332 -14.84 -0.72 13.78
CA THR A 332 -14.07 -1.89 14.22
C THR A 332 -14.56 -3.12 13.46
N SER A 333 -13.64 -3.93 12.95
CA SER A 333 -13.94 -5.22 12.32
C SER A 333 -13.54 -6.39 13.20
N GLU A 334 -14.23 -7.53 13.11
CA GLU A 334 -13.78 -8.74 13.78
C GLU A 334 -12.56 -9.35 13.06
N TRP A 335 -11.77 -10.16 13.78
CA TRP A 335 -10.70 -10.92 13.15
C TRP A 335 -11.29 -11.90 12.13
N PRO A 336 -10.66 -12.05 10.96
CA PRO A 336 -11.05 -13.07 10.02
C PRO A 336 -10.84 -14.46 10.61
N GLU A 337 -11.60 -15.42 10.13
CA GLU A 337 -11.70 -16.78 10.70
C GLU A 337 -10.31 -17.47 10.84
N ASP A 338 -9.44 -17.32 9.84
CA ASP A 338 -8.09 -17.88 9.85
C ASP A 338 -7.23 -17.33 11.00
N MET A 339 -7.29 -16.02 11.23
CA MET A 339 -6.56 -15.35 12.31
C MET A 339 -7.16 -15.71 13.68
N ALA A 340 -8.49 -15.67 13.81
CA ALA A 340 -9.19 -16.01 15.05
C ALA A 340 -8.88 -17.45 15.48
N ALA A 341 -8.99 -18.40 14.55
CA ALA A 341 -8.68 -19.81 14.81
C ALA A 341 -7.22 -20.04 15.20
N LEU A 342 -6.29 -19.31 14.58
CA LEU A 342 -4.86 -19.37 14.92
C LEU A 342 -4.60 -18.83 16.33
N ILE A 343 -5.19 -17.70 16.70
CA ILE A 343 -5.06 -17.11 18.04
C ILE A 343 -5.61 -18.06 19.10
N ASP A 344 -6.80 -18.64 18.86
CA ASP A 344 -7.38 -19.63 19.77
C ASP A 344 -6.52 -20.89 19.91
N LYS A 345 -5.86 -21.31 18.84
CA LYS A 345 -4.92 -22.44 18.87
C LYS A 345 -3.70 -22.12 19.77
N TRP A 346 -3.18 -20.89 19.72
CA TRP A 346 -2.10 -20.47 20.59
C TRP A 346 -2.54 -20.31 22.05
N ARG A 347 -3.73 -19.78 22.32
CA ARG A 347 -4.32 -19.72 23.67
C ARG A 347 -4.44 -21.12 24.31
N LYS A 348 -4.86 -22.13 23.53
CA LYS A 348 -4.93 -23.53 23.97
C LYS A 348 -3.54 -24.12 24.23
N TYR A 349 -2.55 -23.78 23.40
CA TYR A 349 -1.17 -24.29 23.56
C TYR A 349 -0.57 -23.89 24.90
N ILE A 350 -0.78 -22.65 25.35
CA ILE A 350 -0.27 -22.19 26.64
C ILE A 350 -0.94 -22.89 27.80
N LYS A 351 -2.29 -22.98 27.79
CA LYS A 351 -3.06 -23.65 28.88
C LYS A 351 -2.68 -25.10 29.12
N VAL A 352 -2.08 -25.76 28.15
CA VAL A 352 -1.60 -27.15 28.30
C VAL A 352 -0.18 -27.19 28.93
N LYS A 353 0.53 -26.05 28.94
CA LYS A 353 1.91 -25.94 29.48
C LYS A 353 1.98 -25.35 30.90
N GLU A 354 0.91 -24.67 31.34
CA GLU A 354 0.70 -24.29 32.75
C GLU A 354 0.21 -25.48 33.55
#